data_f5f8109789ea822346c9e40932694115
#
_entry.id   f5f8109789ea822346c9e40932694115
#
_cell.length_a   1.000
_cell.length_b   1.000
_cell.length_c   1.000
_cell.angle_alpha   90.00
_cell.angle_beta   90.00
_cell.angle_gamma   90.00
#
_symmetry.space_group_name_H-M   'P 1'
#
loop_
_entity.id
_entity.type
_entity.pdbx_description
1 polymer ?
#
loop_
_entity_poly.entity_id
_entity_poly.type
_entity_poly.pdbx_seq_one_letter_code
_entity_poly.pdbx_strand_id
1 'polypeptide(L)'
;LVEGLKTIGAKKIALLTPYMKPLTALVVDYIEHQGVEVLDALSLEIQDNLQVGAQDPRAPIEISRRLSTANCDAVVLSACVQMPSLPSIQPVEDRLGLPVLSAAVCTTHAMLTALKLPAHVPGCGALLSGRY
;
A
#
# COMPACT_ATOMS: atom_id res chain seq x y z
N LEU A 1 -0.01 -7.00 -4.93
CA LEU A 1 -0.18 -5.55 -4.89
C LEU A 1 -0.83 -5.05 -6.18
N VAL A 2 -0.22 -5.28 -7.34
CA VAL A 2 -0.72 -4.77 -8.64
C VAL A 2 -2.17 -5.18 -8.91
N GLU A 3 -2.53 -6.43 -8.66
CA GLU A 3 -3.93 -6.89 -8.83
C GLU A 3 -4.89 -6.10 -7.90
N GLY A 4 -4.50 -5.80 -6.67
CA GLY A 4 -5.31 -4.97 -5.78
C GLY A 4 -5.50 -3.55 -6.32
N LEU A 5 -4.45 -2.94 -6.88
CA LEU A 5 -4.54 -1.62 -7.53
C LEU A 5 -5.46 -1.66 -8.75
N LYS A 6 -5.36 -2.70 -9.58
CA LYS A 6 -6.25 -2.89 -10.74
C LYS A 6 -7.70 -3.10 -10.31
N THR A 7 -7.93 -3.85 -9.24
CA THR A 7 -9.26 -4.11 -8.68
C THR A 7 -9.99 -2.82 -8.30
N ILE A 8 -9.29 -1.88 -7.66
CA ILE A 8 -9.87 -0.57 -7.32
C ILE A 8 -9.84 0.45 -8.47
N GLY A 9 -9.27 0.08 -9.62
CA GLY A 9 -9.18 0.93 -10.80
C GLY A 9 -8.11 2.03 -10.72
N ALA A 10 -7.17 1.94 -9.78
CA ALA A 10 -6.11 2.94 -9.61
C ALA A 10 -5.11 2.90 -10.78
N LYS A 11 -4.81 4.07 -11.33
CA LYS A 11 -3.83 4.26 -12.40
C LYS A 11 -2.65 5.13 -11.98
N LYS A 12 -2.82 5.95 -10.94
CA LYS A 12 -1.80 6.87 -10.41
C LYS A 12 -1.71 6.70 -8.90
N ILE A 13 -0.51 6.44 -8.40
CA ILE A 13 -0.31 6.16 -6.98
C ILE A 13 0.85 6.94 -6.38
N ALA A 14 0.82 7.11 -5.06
CA ALA A 14 1.99 7.39 -4.24
C ALA A 14 2.35 6.14 -3.43
N LEU A 15 3.64 5.88 -3.24
CA LEU A 15 4.17 4.63 -2.72
C LEU A 15 5.11 4.86 -1.53
N LEU A 16 4.90 4.16 -0.43
CA LEU A 16 5.82 4.05 0.70
C LEU A 16 6.45 2.66 0.71
N THR A 17 7.77 2.60 0.85
CA THR A 17 8.52 1.34 1.00
C THR A 17 9.50 1.42 2.17
N PRO A 18 9.82 0.30 2.83
CA PRO A 18 10.91 0.25 3.80
C PRO A 18 12.29 0.16 3.14
N TYR A 19 12.35 -0.05 1.85
CA TYR A 19 13.55 -0.42 1.10
C TYR A 19 14.55 0.72 0.95
N MET A 20 15.81 0.33 0.66
CA MET A 20 16.82 1.24 0.12
C MET A 20 16.38 1.76 -1.26
N LYS A 21 16.80 2.97 -1.62
CA LYS A 21 16.39 3.64 -2.88
C LYS A 21 16.55 2.78 -4.14
N PRO A 22 17.66 2.02 -4.35
CA PRO A 22 17.78 1.18 -5.54
C PRO A 22 16.68 0.12 -5.66
N LEU A 23 16.29 -0.50 -4.53
CA LEU A 23 15.20 -1.48 -4.53
C LEU A 23 13.84 -0.81 -4.71
N THR A 24 13.62 0.35 -4.12
CA THR A 24 12.40 1.14 -4.38
C THR A 24 12.27 1.47 -5.86
N ALA A 25 13.35 1.86 -6.54
CA ALA A 25 13.32 2.13 -7.97
C ALA A 25 12.88 0.90 -8.78
N LEU A 26 13.40 -0.29 -8.46
CA LEU A 26 12.96 -1.53 -9.12
C LEU A 26 11.47 -1.84 -8.87
N VAL A 27 10.97 -1.55 -7.67
CA VAL A 27 9.53 -1.73 -7.35
C VAL A 27 8.69 -0.74 -8.16
N VAL A 28 9.12 0.50 -8.29
CA VAL A 28 8.46 1.52 -9.11
C VAL A 28 8.42 1.07 -10.57
N ASP A 29 9.57 0.71 -11.14
CA ASP A 29 9.66 0.22 -12.52
C ASP A 29 8.73 -0.97 -12.77
N TYR A 30 8.69 -1.92 -11.84
CA TYR A 30 7.78 -3.07 -11.94
C TYR A 30 6.30 -2.63 -11.96
N ILE A 31 5.89 -1.73 -11.07
CA ILE A 31 4.51 -1.25 -10.99
C ILE A 31 4.14 -0.49 -12.27
N GLU A 32 5.03 0.35 -12.77
CA GLU A 32 4.81 1.14 -14.00
C GLU A 32 4.71 0.24 -15.24
N HIS A 33 5.53 -0.80 -15.34
CA HIS A 33 5.40 -1.81 -16.42
C HIS A 33 4.06 -2.56 -16.37
N GLN A 34 3.38 -2.56 -15.24
CA GLN A 34 2.04 -3.14 -15.11
C GLN A 34 0.90 -2.14 -15.42
N GLY A 35 1.25 -0.92 -15.84
CA GLY A 35 0.31 0.10 -16.28
C GLY A 35 -0.23 1.00 -15.16
N VAL A 36 0.47 1.08 -14.03
CA VAL A 36 0.14 2.00 -12.93
C VAL A 36 1.28 3.00 -12.75
N GLU A 37 1.02 4.28 -12.94
CA GLU A 37 1.98 5.37 -12.81
C GLU A 37 2.27 5.66 -11.32
N VAL A 38 3.55 5.77 -10.96
CA VAL A 38 3.97 6.14 -9.60
C VAL A 38 4.38 7.61 -9.56
N LEU A 39 3.53 8.46 -9.02
CA LEU A 39 3.75 9.91 -8.97
C LEU A 39 4.73 10.33 -7.88
N ASP A 40 4.80 9.58 -6.80
CA ASP A 40 5.75 9.80 -5.71
C ASP A 40 6.10 8.49 -5.01
N ALA A 41 7.36 8.34 -4.61
CA ALA A 41 7.84 7.16 -3.91
C ALA A 41 8.78 7.55 -2.76
N LEU A 42 8.43 7.13 -1.54
CA LEU A 42 9.23 7.36 -0.34
C LEU A 42 9.90 6.08 0.12
N SER A 43 11.24 6.09 0.18
CA SER A 43 12.07 5.01 0.73
C SER A 43 12.41 5.30 2.18
N LEU A 44 12.15 4.39 3.10
CA LEU A 44 12.56 4.51 4.51
C LEU A 44 14.02 4.12 4.73
N GLU A 45 14.64 3.48 3.75
CA GLU A 45 16.06 3.10 3.75
C GLU A 45 16.46 2.24 4.97
N ILE A 46 15.59 1.31 5.37
CA ILE A 46 15.84 0.36 6.46
C ILE A 46 16.65 -0.81 5.91
N GLN A 47 17.91 -0.94 6.35
CA GLN A 47 18.84 -1.95 5.83
C GLN A 47 18.58 -3.36 6.36
N ASP A 48 18.15 -3.47 7.61
CA ASP A 48 17.96 -4.74 8.30
C ASP A 48 16.49 -5.19 8.22
N ASN A 49 16.27 -6.38 7.66
CA ASN A 49 14.93 -6.96 7.53
C ASN A 49 14.22 -7.17 8.87
N LEU A 50 14.98 -7.46 9.95
CA LEU A 50 14.38 -7.59 11.28
C LEU A 50 13.83 -6.25 11.76
N GLN A 51 14.55 -5.16 11.47
CA GLN A 51 14.11 -3.80 11.79
C GLN A 51 12.89 -3.39 10.95
N VAL A 52 12.76 -3.87 9.71
CA VAL A 52 11.54 -3.67 8.90
C VAL A 52 10.33 -4.25 9.61
N GLY A 53 10.43 -5.50 10.08
CA GLY A 53 9.34 -6.17 10.81
C GLY A 53 9.07 -5.59 12.19
N ALA A 54 10.04 -4.92 12.80
CA ALA A 54 9.94 -4.28 14.12
C ALA A 54 9.43 -2.83 14.08
N GLN A 55 9.11 -2.30 12.90
CA GLN A 55 8.55 -0.94 12.77
C GLN A 55 7.23 -0.82 13.52
N ASP A 56 6.99 0.34 14.12
CA ASP A 56 5.68 0.66 14.69
C ASP A 56 4.62 0.61 13.57
N PRO A 57 3.59 -0.25 13.69
CA PRO A 57 2.56 -0.39 12.67
C PRO A 57 1.71 0.89 12.48
N ARG A 58 1.81 1.87 13.37
CA ARG A 58 1.16 3.17 13.27
C ARG A 58 2.07 4.26 12.71
N ALA A 59 3.38 4.04 12.63
CA ALA A 59 4.33 5.01 12.06
C ALA A 59 3.94 5.47 10.64
N PRO A 60 3.41 4.62 9.74
CA PRO A 60 2.97 5.05 8.42
C PRO A 60 1.92 6.16 8.42
N ILE A 61 1.15 6.37 9.50
CA ILE A 61 0.18 7.47 9.59
C ILE A 61 0.89 8.82 9.45
N GLU A 62 1.97 9.04 10.20
CA GLU A 62 2.73 10.28 10.14
C GLU A 62 3.68 10.33 8.94
N ILE A 63 4.32 9.21 8.61
CA ILE A 63 5.24 9.12 7.47
C ILE A 63 4.52 9.43 6.15
N SER A 64 3.27 8.99 5.98
CA SER A 64 2.48 9.25 4.78
C SER A 64 2.19 10.73 4.52
N ARG A 65 2.36 11.61 5.51
CA ARG A 65 2.28 13.07 5.33
C ARG A 65 3.40 13.63 4.45
N ARG A 66 4.47 12.87 4.28
CA ARG A 66 5.61 13.24 3.43
C ARG A 66 5.41 12.86 1.96
N LEU A 67 4.39 12.04 1.66
CA LEU A 67 4.03 11.67 0.30
C LEU A 67 3.24 12.79 -0.39
N SER A 68 3.59 13.08 -1.62
CA SER A 68 2.78 13.92 -2.51
C SER A 68 1.64 13.08 -3.08
N THR A 69 0.42 13.31 -2.63
CA THR A 69 -0.76 12.53 -3.04
C THR A 69 -1.66 13.28 -4.01
N ALA A 70 -1.25 14.47 -4.45
CA ALA A 70 -1.99 15.24 -5.44
C ALA A 70 -2.09 14.46 -6.76
N ASN A 71 -3.31 14.35 -7.29
CA ASN A 71 -3.64 13.62 -8.52
C ASN A 71 -3.42 12.08 -8.43
N CYS A 72 -3.23 11.54 -7.24
CA CYS A 72 -3.22 10.09 -7.04
C CYS A 72 -4.65 9.54 -6.97
N ASP A 73 -4.83 8.31 -7.48
CA ASP A 73 -6.07 7.54 -7.34
C ASP A 73 -6.05 6.68 -6.07
N ALA A 74 -4.84 6.35 -5.58
CA ALA A 74 -4.64 5.55 -4.37
C ALA A 74 -3.26 5.79 -3.76
N VAL A 75 -3.09 5.36 -2.51
CA VAL A 75 -1.79 5.37 -1.80
C VAL A 75 -1.44 3.96 -1.35
N VAL A 76 -0.18 3.59 -1.51
CA VAL A 76 0.37 2.32 -1.02
C VAL A 76 1.24 2.58 0.19
N LEU A 77 0.78 2.20 1.38
CA LEU A 77 1.49 2.41 2.66
C LEU A 77 2.51 1.34 2.99
N SER A 78 2.67 0.33 2.21
CA SER A 78 3.78 -0.62 2.25
C SER A 78 3.69 -1.55 1.05
N ALA A 79 4.66 -1.46 0.17
CA ALA A 79 4.85 -2.46 -0.88
C ALA A 79 5.46 -3.76 -0.33
N CYS A 80 5.89 -3.77 0.93
CA CYS A 80 6.50 -4.89 1.62
C CYS A 80 5.50 -5.54 2.60
N VAL A 81 5.31 -6.85 2.49
CA VAL A 81 4.43 -7.60 3.41
C VAL A 81 4.99 -7.64 4.83
N GLN A 82 6.31 -7.63 4.98
CA GLN A 82 6.98 -7.72 6.27
C GLN A 82 6.81 -6.45 7.13
N MET A 83 6.72 -5.28 6.50
CA MET A 83 6.50 -4.03 7.22
C MET A 83 5.06 -3.95 7.73
N PRO A 84 4.83 -3.91 9.05
CA PRO A 84 3.48 -3.83 9.60
C PRO A 84 2.85 -2.47 9.27
N SER A 85 1.62 -2.48 8.74
CA SER A 85 0.95 -1.25 8.31
C SER A 85 -0.57 -1.28 8.49
N LEU A 86 -1.15 -2.42 8.88
CA LEU A 86 -2.60 -2.60 8.92
C LEU A 86 -3.33 -1.53 9.76
N PRO A 87 -2.89 -1.17 10.99
CA PRO A 87 -3.55 -0.14 11.79
C PRO A 87 -3.48 1.27 11.18
N SER A 88 -2.65 1.46 10.16
CA SER A 88 -2.48 2.75 9.47
C SER A 88 -3.38 2.91 8.25
N ILE A 89 -3.88 1.82 7.68
CA ILE A 89 -4.65 1.82 6.43
C ILE A 89 -5.87 2.74 6.55
N GLN A 90 -6.82 2.41 7.42
CA GLN A 90 -8.06 3.16 7.56
C GLN A 90 -7.84 4.63 8.00
N PRO A 91 -7.01 4.93 9.02
CA PRO A 91 -6.77 6.32 9.41
C PRO A 91 -6.17 7.20 8.30
N VAL A 92 -5.29 6.64 7.46
CA VAL A 92 -4.71 7.37 6.33
C VAL A 92 -5.75 7.55 5.22
N GLU A 93 -6.53 6.52 4.93
CA GLU A 93 -7.63 6.56 3.96
C GLU A 93 -8.66 7.62 4.36
N ASP A 94 -9.10 7.64 5.61
CA ASP A 94 -10.07 8.62 6.15
C ASP A 94 -9.53 10.06 6.03
N ARG A 95 -8.21 10.24 6.27
CA ARG A 95 -7.56 11.56 6.17
C ARG A 95 -7.41 12.05 4.74
N LEU A 96 -7.07 11.16 3.82
CA LEU A 96 -6.77 11.53 2.42
C LEU A 96 -8.01 11.54 1.54
N GLY A 97 -9.05 10.80 1.89
CA GLY A 97 -10.20 10.56 1.02
C GLY A 97 -9.86 9.74 -0.23
N LEU A 98 -8.75 9.00 -0.20
CA LEU A 98 -8.27 8.15 -1.28
C LEU A 98 -8.12 6.72 -0.77
N PRO A 99 -8.37 5.68 -1.60
CA PRO A 99 -8.07 4.31 -1.25
C PRO A 99 -6.63 4.12 -0.80
N VAL A 100 -6.45 3.41 0.31
CA VAL A 100 -5.13 3.11 0.86
C VAL A 100 -4.93 1.60 0.93
N LEU A 101 -3.83 1.14 0.36
CA LEU A 101 -3.49 -0.27 0.25
C LEU A 101 -2.13 -0.59 0.89
N SER A 102 -1.90 -1.86 1.08
CA SER A 102 -0.57 -2.43 1.34
C SER A 102 -0.44 -3.78 0.64
N ALA A 103 0.78 -4.30 0.52
CA ALA A 103 1.00 -5.62 -0.05
C ALA A 103 0.21 -6.71 0.73
N ALA A 104 0.15 -6.59 2.07
CA ALA A 104 -0.58 -7.53 2.92
C ALA A 104 -2.09 -7.47 2.67
N VAL A 105 -2.69 -6.27 2.60
CA VAL A 105 -4.12 -6.06 2.31
C VAL A 105 -4.48 -6.64 0.94
N CYS A 106 -3.64 -6.39 -0.08
CA CYS A 106 -3.86 -6.93 -1.42
C CYS A 106 -3.77 -8.47 -1.45
N THR A 107 -2.81 -9.05 -0.70
CA THR A 107 -2.69 -10.50 -0.58
C THR A 107 -3.92 -11.10 0.10
N THR A 108 -4.37 -10.49 1.19
CA THR A 108 -5.58 -10.93 1.91
C THR A 108 -6.81 -10.89 1.00
N HIS A 109 -7.01 -9.80 0.25
CA HIS A 109 -8.09 -9.70 -0.73
C HIS A 109 -8.04 -10.82 -1.77
N ALA A 110 -6.87 -11.05 -2.37
CA ALA A 110 -6.69 -12.11 -3.36
C ALA A 110 -6.98 -13.50 -2.78
N MET A 111 -6.55 -13.78 -1.55
CA MET A 111 -6.82 -15.05 -0.87
C MET A 111 -8.33 -15.23 -0.60
N LEU A 112 -9.01 -14.22 -0.06
CA LEU A 112 -10.44 -14.28 0.20
C LEU A 112 -11.23 -14.53 -1.10
N THR A 113 -10.89 -13.81 -2.15
CA THR A 113 -11.50 -13.97 -3.48
C THR A 113 -11.29 -15.37 -4.05
N ALA A 114 -10.06 -15.91 -3.99
CA ALA A 114 -9.73 -17.25 -4.45
C ALA A 114 -10.50 -18.34 -3.69
N LEU A 115 -10.74 -18.13 -2.40
CA LEU A 115 -11.51 -19.02 -1.53
C LEU A 115 -13.02 -18.80 -1.65
N LYS A 116 -13.47 -17.85 -2.49
CA LYS A 116 -14.89 -17.45 -2.63
C LYS A 116 -15.51 -16.99 -1.31
N LEU A 117 -14.72 -16.36 -0.45
CA LEU A 117 -15.13 -15.73 0.79
C LEU A 117 -15.37 -14.23 0.57
N PRO A 118 -16.28 -13.60 1.33
CA PRO A 118 -16.47 -12.16 1.26
C PRO A 118 -15.17 -11.41 1.59
N ALA A 119 -14.73 -10.53 0.71
CA ALA A 119 -13.57 -9.66 0.95
C ALA A 119 -13.97 -8.45 1.80
N HIS A 120 -14.54 -8.72 2.98
CA HIS A 120 -15.03 -7.70 3.91
C HIS A 120 -14.35 -7.84 5.26
N VAL A 121 -13.44 -6.90 5.58
CA VAL A 121 -12.75 -6.79 6.87
C VAL A 121 -12.87 -5.34 7.35
N PRO A 122 -13.69 -5.07 8.38
CA PRO A 122 -13.91 -3.71 8.87
C PRO A 122 -12.62 -3.01 9.30
N GLY A 123 -12.48 -1.74 8.92
CA GLY A 123 -11.31 -0.92 9.29
C GLY A 123 -10.03 -1.24 8.53
N CYS A 124 -10.11 -2.01 7.44
CA CYS A 124 -8.95 -2.43 6.64
C CYS A 124 -8.90 -1.78 5.24
N GLY A 125 -9.54 -0.62 5.08
CA GLY A 125 -9.51 0.18 3.86
C GLY A 125 -10.49 -0.27 2.78
N ALA A 126 -10.54 0.49 1.68
CA ALA A 126 -11.52 0.34 0.63
C ALA A 126 -11.49 -1.05 -0.04
N LEU A 127 -10.29 -1.60 -0.29
CA LEU A 127 -10.15 -2.89 -0.96
C LEU A 127 -10.80 -4.04 -0.16
N LEU A 128 -10.79 -3.97 1.17
CA LEU A 128 -11.44 -4.96 2.05
C LEU A 128 -12.79 -4.49 2.59
N SER A 129 -13.44 -3.55 1.90
CA SER A 129 -14.78 -3.05 2.28
C SER A 129 -15.93 -3.94 1.81
N GLY A 130 -15.66 -4.95 0.98
CA GLY A 130 -16.68 -5.78 0.32
C GLY A 130 -17.31 -5.16 -0.92
N ARG A 131 -16.73 -4.07 -1.45
CA ARG A 131 -17.21 -3.38 -2.67
C ARG A 131 -16.58 -3.91 -3.95
N TYR A 132 -15.46 -4.61 -3.83
CA TYR A 132 -14.63 -5.07 -4.95
C TYR A 132 -14.57 -6.60 -5.02
#